data_b94d438db207ebaed66549ae8fc4d877
#
_entry.id   b94d438db207ebaed66549ae8fc4d877
#
_cell.length_a   1.000
_cell.length_b   1.000
_cell.length_c   1.000
_cell.angle_alpha   90.00
_cell.angle_beta   90.00
_cell.angle_gamma   90.00
#
_symmetry.space_group_name_H-M   'P 1'
#
loop_
_entity.id
_entity.type
_entity.pdbx_description
1 polymer ?
#
loop_
_entity_poly.entity_id
_entity_poly.type
_entity_poly.pdbx_seq_one_letter_code
_entity_poly.pdbx_strand_id
1 'polypeptide(L)'
;MSEQLSAATHDDEPDAPPSKTPARCVWAYSAGDAMLAYHDEEWGKPCHDSRDLFERLCLEGLQAGLSWSTILNKRERLRTVFHEFEPERVAAMDDEVPALMADPGIIRNRRKIEAIIHNAQLVGTMDAVGESFDSYLWSFVDGKVRVNRPADASAIPPSDPTSTAMSKAMKTRGFKFVGPTIMYAFMQSVGMVNDHVQGCFLCPQNG
;
A
#
# COMPACT_ATOMS: atom_id res chain seq x y z
N MET A 1 -22.23 -60.40 -43.79
CA MET A 1 -21.94 -59.98 -42.41
C MET A 1 -21.31 -58.63 -42.52
N SER A 2 -22.11 -57.62 -42.29
CA SER A 2 -21.71 -56.17 -42.41
C SER A 2 -21.62 -55.61 -41.03
N GLU A 3 -20.45 -55.20 -40.59
CA GLU A 3 -20.22 -54.46 -39.35
C GLU A 3 -20.34 -52.97 -39.65
N GLN A 4 -21.31 -52.34 -39.03
CA GLN A 4 -21.48 -50.90 -39.02
C GLN A 4 -20.61 -50.28 -37.94
N LEU A 5 -19.60 -49.47 -38.35
CA LEU A 5 -18.92 -48.56 -37.42
C LEU A 5 -19.83 -47.40 -37.06
N SER A 6 -20.12 -47.29 -35.77
CA SER A 6 -20.78 -46.13 -35.17
C SER A 6 -19.77 -45.00 -35.02
N ALA A 7 -20.06 -43.86 -35.65
CA ALA A 7 -19.31 -42.60 -35.45
C ALA A 7 -19.78 -41.97 -34.14
N ALA A 8 -18.84 -41.79 -33.22
CA ALA A 8 -19.06 -40.98 -32.02
C ALA A 8 -19.08 -39.52 -32.41
N THR A 9 -20.21 -38.85 -32.20
CA THR A 9 -20.32 -37.42 -32.27
C THR A 9 -19.67 -36.80 -31.03
N HIS A 10 -18.62 -36.01 -31.24
CA HIS A 10 -18.13 -35.11 -30.24
C HIS A 10 -19.18 -34.01 -30.02
N ASP A 11 -19.81 -34.02 -28.85
CA ASP A 11 -20.62 -32.91 -28.38
C ASP A 11 -19.68 -31.76 -28.06
N ASP A 12 -19.69 -30.71 -28.87
CA ASP A 12 -19.10 -29.42 -28.58
C ASP A 12 -19.84 -28.82 -27.37
N GLU A 13 -19.26 -28.96 -26.19
CA GLU A 13 -19.70 -28.22 -25.01
C GLU A 13 -19.52 -26.73 -25.26
N PRO A 14 -20.55 -25.88 -25.16
CA PRO A 14 -20.40 -24.47 -25.43
C PRO A 14 -19.45 -23.85 -24.41
N ASP A 15 -18.42 -23.22 -24.91
CA ASP A 15 -17.44 -22.44 -24.15
C ASP A 15 -18.16 -21.52 -23.16
N ALA A 16 -18.00 -21.74 -21.86
CA ALA A 16 -18.62 -20.91 -20.84
C ALA A 16 -18.17 -19.46 -21.06
N PRO A 17 -19.08 -18.47 -21.03
CA PRO A 17 -18.68 -17.08 -21.23
C PRO A 17 -17.62 -16.70 -20.20
N PRO A 18 -16.56 -15.96 -20.61
CA PRO A 18 -15.48 -15.60 -19.72
C PRO A 18 -16.06 -14.86 -18.49
N SER A 19 -15.65 -15.27 -17.31
CA SER A 19 -16.02 -14.65 -16.05
C SER A 19 -15.86 -13.12 -16.17
N LYS A 20 -16.95 -12.35 -15.93
CA LYS A 20 -16.94 -10.88 -16.01
C LYS A 20 -16.10 -10.23 -14.89
N THR A 21 -15.54 -11.02 -13.99
CA THR A 21 -14.72 -10.53 -12.89
C THR A 21 -13.28 -10.32 -13.37
N PRO A 22 -12.73 -9.11 -13.30
CA PRO A 22 -11.37 -8.85 -13.74
C PRO A 22 -10.35 -9.65 -12.88
N ALA A 23 -9.33 -10.20 -13.53
CA ALA A 23 -8.26 -10.89 -12.82
C ALA A 23 -7.42 -9.90 -12.02
N ARG A 24 -7.15 -10.20 -10.74
CA ARG A 24 -6.39 -9.37 -9.79
C ARG A 24 -5.18 -10.12 -9.27
N CYS A 25 -4.29 -9.40 -8.61
CA CYS A 25 -3.26 -10.02 -7.80
C CYS A 25 -3.90 -10.94 -6.74
N VAL A 26 -3.36 -12.15 -6.54
CA VAL A 26 -3.95 -13.17 -5.67
C VAL A 26 -4.19 -12.67 -4.24
N TRP A 27 -3.31 -11.84 -3.72
CA TRP A 27 -3.44 -11.28 -2.37
C TRP A 27 -4.69 -10.40 -2.20
N ALA A 28 -5.22 -9.80 -3.26
CA ALA A 28 -6.42 -8.96 -3.20
C ALA A 28 -7.67 -9.73 -2.73
N TYR A 29 -7.68 -11.05 -2.91
CA TYR A 29 -8.79 -11.92 -2.48
C TYR A 29 -8.66 -12.43 -1.04
N SER A 30 -7.60 -12.06 -0.33
CA SER A 30 -7.25 -12.68 0.96
C SER A 30 -8.11 -12.25 2.15
N ALA A 31 -8.82 -11.10 2.07
CA ALA A 31 -9.49 -10.53 3.25
C ALA A 31 -10.72 -9.65 2.92
N GLY A 32 -11.53 -10.06 1.95
CA GLY A 32 -12.83 -9.41 1.67
C GLY A 32 -12.76 -8.09 0.90
N ASP A 33 -13.87 -7.35 0.91
CA ASP A 33 -14.10 -6.19 0.04
C ASP A 33 -13.12 -5.04 0.25
N ALA A 34 -12.69 -4.80 1.49
CA ALA A 34 -11.71 -3.74 1.79
C ALA A 34 -10.37 -3.98 1.10
N MET A 35 -9.93 -5.25 1.00
CA MET A 35 -8.69 -5.60 0.32
C MET A 35 -8.85 -5.48 -1.20
N LEU A 36 -10.01 -5.85 -1.75
CA LEU A 36 -10.33 -5.67 -3.17
C LEU A 36 -10.35 -4.18 -3.54
N ALA A 37 -11.03 -3.36 -2.75
CA ALA A 37 -11.09 -1.92 -2.97
C ALA A 37 -9.68 -1.28 -2.90
N TYR A 38 -8.87 -1.64 -1.89
CA TYR A 38 -7.50 -1.17 -1.78
C TYR A 38 -6.65 -1.53 -3.01
N HIS A 39 -6.76 -2.78 -3.50
CA HIS A 39 -6.06 -3.22 -4.71
C HIS A 39 -6.52 -2.43 -5.95
N ASP A 40 -7.84 -2.28 -6.12
CA ASP A 40 -8.41 -1.73 -7.35
C ASP A 40 -8.30 -0.19 -7.41
N GLU A 41 -8.30 0.48 -6.26
CA GLU A 41 -8.47 1.93 -6.17
C GLU A 41 -7.24 2.68 -5.69
N GLU A 42 -6.33 2.01 -4.93
CA GLU A 42 -5.22 2.69 -4.27
C GLU A 42 -3.83 2.13 -4.63
N TRP A 43 -3.62 0.82 -4.48
CA TRP A 43 -2.31 0.21 -4.60
C TRP A 43 -1.74 0.34 -6.01
N GLY A 44 -0.50 0.81 -6.12
CA GLY A 44 0.16 1.02 -7.41
C GLY A 44 -0.32 2.27 -8.18
N LYS A 45 -1.24 3.08 -7.62
CA LYS A 45 -1.71 4.33 -8.23
C LYS A 45 -0.94 5.53 -7.66
N PRO A 46 -0.43 6.42 -8.53
CA PRO A 46 0.30 7.61 -8.10
C PRO A 46 -0.52 8.49 -7.15
N CYS A 47 0.07 8.80 -6.01
CA CYS A 47 -0.48 9.69 -5.00
C CYS A 47 0.51 10.85 -4.78
N HIS A 48 0.01 12.09 -4.88
CA HIS A 48 0.77 13.33 -4.72
C HIS A 48 0.16 14.28 -3.66
N ASP A 49 -0.93 13.85 -3.01
CA ASP A 49 -1.48 14.60 -1.89
C ASP A 49 -0.64 14.33 -0.63
N SER A 50 -0.09 15.40 -0.03
CA SER A 50 0.84 15.27 1.12
C SER A 50 0.19 14.63 2.35
N ARG A 51 -1.11 14.86 2.59
CA ARG A 51 -1.86 14.24 3.68
C ARG A 51 -2.05 12.75 3.43
N ASP A 52 -2.45 12.36 2.22
CA ASP A 52 -2.63 10.95 1.84
C ASP A 52 -1.30 10.20 1.86
N LEU A 53 -0.20 10.84 1.43
CA LEU A 53 1.16 10.30 1.56
C LEU A 53 1.52 10.07 3.03
N PHE A 54 1.21 11.03 3.91
CA PHE A 54 1.46 10.89 5.34
C PHE A 54 0.59 9.79 5.96
N GLU A 55 -0.71 9.71 5.64
CA GLU A 55 -1.58 8.61 6.06
C GLU A 55 -0.97 7.26 5.70
N ARG A 56 -0.60 7.05 4.43
CA ARG A 56 -0.04 5.78 3.96
C ARG A 56 1.29 5.44 4.63
N LEU A 57 2.15 6.43 4.86
CA LEU A 57 3.39 6.25 5.63
C LEU A 57 3.09 5.74 7.05
N CYS A 58 2.11 6.33 7.72
CA CYS A 58 1.69 5.93 9.07
C CYS A 58 1.10 4.51 9.09
N LEU A 59 0.24 4.19 8.12
CA LEU A 59 -0.39 2.86 8.01
C LEU A 59 0.64 1.76 7.77
N GLU A 60 1.62 1.98 6.91
CA GLU A 60 2.73 1.04 6.66
C GLU A 60 3.62 0.86 7.90
N GLY A 61 3.88 1.94 8.63
CA GLY A 61 4.56 1.86 9.92
C GLY A 61 3.77 1.07 10.98
N LEU A 62 2.45 1.24 11.01
CA LEU A 62 1.55 0.48 11.90
C LEU A 62 1.49 -1.00 11.51
N GLN A 63 1.62 -1.36 10.23
CA GLN A 63 1.58 -2.73 9.75
C GLN A 63 2.75 -3.58 10.28
N ALA A 64 3.89 -3.01 10.61
CA ALA A 64 5.06 -3.79 11.03
C ALA A 64 4.71 -4.90 12.04
N GLY A 65 4.83 -6.17 11.64
CA GLY A 65 4.46 -7.36 12.42
C GLY A 65 2.97 -7.71 12.45
N LEU A 66 2.14 -7.09 11.58
CA LEU A 66 0.71 -7.35 11.44
C LEU A 66 0.35 -7.63 9.98
N SER A 67 -0.87 -8.14 9.73
CA SER A 67 -1.40 -8.26 8.38
C SER A 67 -1.93 -6.92 7.87
N TRP A 68 -1.86 -6.70 6.55
CA TRP A 68 -2.43 -5.50 5.94
C TRP A 68 -3.94 -5.41 6.15
N SER A 69 -4.64 -6.55 6.10
CA SER A 69 -6.08 -6.61 6.42
C SER A 69 -6.41 -6.09 7.81
N THR A 70 -5.54 -6.32 8.80
CA THR A 70 -5.72 -5.75 10.15
C THR A 70 -5.68 -4.23 10.12
N ILE A 71 -4.80 -3.65 9.30
CA ILE A 71 -4.68 -2.19 9.15
C ILE A 71 -5.90 -1.63 8.43
N LEU A 72 -6.30 -2.22 7.30
CA LEU A 72 -7.47 -1.78 6.54
C LEU A 72 -8.76 -1.81 7.37
N ASN A 73 -8.97 -2.87 8.14
CA ASN A 73 -10.15 -3.00 9.02
C ASN A 73 -10.19 -1.96 10.15
N LYS A 74 -9.07 -1.35 10.47
CA LYS A 74 -8.97 -0.30 11.50
C LYS A 74 -8.80 1.12 10.92
N ARG A 75 -8.67 1.24 9.60
CA ARG A 75 -8.30 2.49 8.93
C ARG A 75 -9.24 3.63 9.23
N GLU A 76 -10.56 3.40 9.18
CA GLU A 76 -11.56 4.43 9.48
C GLU A 76 -11.47 4.90 10.93
N ARG A 77 -11.23 3.99 11.88
CA ARG A 77 -11.00 4.39 13.27
C ARG A 77 -9.69 5.14 13.44
N LEU A 78 -8.63 4.70 12.75
CA LEU A 78 -7.34 5.40 12.74
C LEU A 78 -7.49 6.82 12.18
N ARG A 79 -8.19 7.00 11.04
CA ARG A 79 -8.51 8.33 10.50
C ARG A 79 -9.20 9.20 11.53
N THR A 80 -10.27 8.70 12.15
CA THR A 80 -11.03 9.43 13.17
C THR A 80 -10.13 9.93 14.31
N VAL A 81 -9.30 9.04 14.90
CA VAL A 81 -8.51 9.38 16.09
C VAL A 81 -7.22 10.13 15.78
N PHE A 82 -6.71 10.05 14.56
CA PHE A 82 -5.55 10.81 14.08
C PHE A 82 -5.96 12.00 13.19
N HIS A 83 -7.20 12.52 13.36
CA HIS A 83 -7.68 13.74 12.69
C HIS A 83 -7.50 13.70 11.16
N GLU A 84 -7.93 12.60 10.53
CA GLU A 84 -7.80 12.33 9.09
C GLU A 84 -6.33 12.35 8.60
N PHE A 85 -5.39 12.12 9.53
CA PHE A 85 -3.95 12.22 9.30
C PHE A 85 -3.47 13.57 8.76
N GLU A 86 -4.17 14.66 9.15
CA GLU A 86 -3.68 16.01 8.90
C GLU A 86 -2.39 16.24 9.71
N PRO A 87 -1.21 16.41 9.06
CA PRO A 87 0.06 16.41 9.78
C PRO A 87 0.15 17.48 10.88
N GLU A 88 -0.37 18.69 10.63
CA GLU A 88 -0.37 19.78 11.60
C GLU A 88 -1.18 19.42 12.87
N ARG A 89 -2.34 18.76 12.71
CA ARG A 89 -3.17 18.33 13.83
C ARG A 89 -2.56 17.17 14.59
N VAL A 90 -2.02 16.18 13.87
CA VAL A 90 -1.36 15.02 14.46
C VAL A 90 -0.10 15.43 15.23
N ALA A 91 0.64 16.41 14.75
CA ALA A 91 1.86 16.91 15.39
C ALA A 91 1.61 17.48 16.81
N ALA A 92 0.38 17.88 17.13
CA ALA A 92 0.00 18.46 18.42
C ALA A 92 -0.55 17.42 19.44
N MET A 93 -0.56 16.12 19.11
CA MET A 93 -1.26 15.09 19.89
C MET A 93 -0.43 14.44 21.01
N ASP A 94 0.69 15.00 21.44
CA ASP A 94 1.57 14.38 22.46
C ASP A 94 0.80 14.00 23.74
N ASP A 95 -0.15 14.84 24.18
CA ASP A 95 -0.95 14.61 25.38
C ASP A 95 -2.09 13.59 25.18
N GLU A 96 -2.39 13.21 23.94
CA GLU A 96 -3.47 12.27 23.60
C GLU A 96 -3.02 10.79 23.62
N VAL A 97 -1.72 10.52 23.72
CA VAL A 97 -1.15 9.16 23.71
C VAL A 97 -1.81 8.23 24.75
N PRO A 98 -2.12 8.64 25.99
CA PRO A 98 -2.82 7.78 26.94
C PRO A 98 -4.24 7.37 26.47
N ALA A 99 -4.99 8.30 25.88
CA ALA A 99 -6.33 8.03 25.35
C ALA A 99 -6.26 7.09 24.14
N LEU A 100 -5.31 7.30 23.20
CA LEU A 100 -5.07 6.42 22.08
C LEU A 100 -4.70 5.00 22.51
N MET A 101 -3.89 4.86 23.57
CA MET A 101 -3.54 3.55 24.13
C MET A 101 -4.72 2.82 24.77
N ALA A 102 -5.77 3.53 25.18
CA ALA A 102 -6.99 2.95 25.74
C ALA A 102 -8.00 2.52 24.66
N ASP A 103 -7.86 3.00 23.41
CA ASP A 103 -8.80 2.73 22.33
C ASP A 103 -8.61 1.31 21.73
N PRO A 104 -9.56 0.37 21.89
CA PRO A 104 -9.46 -0.98 21.30
C PRO A 104 -9.65 -0.97 19.77
N GLY A 105 -10.16 0.11 19.21
CA GLY A 105 -10.39 0.27 17.77
C GLY A 105 -9.10 0.42 16.96
N ILE A 106 -7.98 0.78 17.58
CA ILE A 106 -6.69 1.00 16.90
C ILE A 106 -5.61 -0.04 17.29
N ILE A 107 -4.42 0.12 16.74
CA ILE A 107 -3.23 -0.65 17.10
C ILE A 107 -2.60 -0.04 18.36
N ARG A 108 -2.86 -0.64 19.53
CA ARG A 108 -2.38 -0.17 20.83
C ARG A 108 -0.90 -0.47 21.06
N ASN A 109 -0.06 0.20 20.30
CA ASN A 109 1.40 0.13 20.43
C ASN A 109 1.95 1.53 20.64
N ARG A 110 2.33 1.87 21.88
CA ARG A 110 2.82 3.19 22.26
C ARG A 110 3.91 3.71 21.32
N ARG A 111 4.93 2.88 21.02
CA ARG A 111 6.04 3.28 20.16
C ARG A 111 5.60 3.67 18.75
N LYS A 112 4.59 2.97 18.20
CA LYS A 112 4.04 3.26 16.87
C LYS A 112 3.20 4.53 16.90
N ILE A 113 2.39 4.74 17.95
CA ILE A 113 1.59 5.95 18.15
C ILE A 113 2.50 7.17 18.29
N GLU A 114 3.48 7.13 19.18
CA GLU A 114 4.47 8.20 19.37
C GLU A 114 5.27 8.49 18.09
N ALA A 115 5.55 7.45 17.30
CA ALA A 115 6.23 7.62 16.02
C ALA A 115 5.37 8.34 14.97
N ILE A 116 4.05 8.12 14.93
CA ILE A 116 3.13 8.85 14.06
C ILE A 116 3.18 10.35 14.40
N ILE A 117 3.05 10.71 15.68
CA ILE A 117 3.08 12.09 16.16
C ILE A 117 4.43 12.74 15.81
N HIS A 118 5.53 12.06 16.14
CA HIS A 118 6.87 12.54 15.83
C HIS A 118 7.10 12.74 14.32
N ASN A 119 6.63 11.80 13.49
CA ASN A 119 6.75 11.93 12.04
C ASN A 119 5.92 13.12 11.50
N ALA A 120 4.75 13.38 12.08
CA ALA A 120 3.94 14.55 11.76
C ALA A 120 4.67 15.87 12.06
N GLN A 121 5.36 15.95 13.21
CA GLN A 121 6.17 17.11 13.60
C GLN A 121 7.30 17.34 12.57
N LEU A 122 7.92 16.27 12.06
CA LEU A 122 8.95 16.38 11.02
C LEU A 122 8.38 16.89 9.69
N VAL A 123 7.20 16.42 9.28
CA VAL A 123 6.52 16.95 8.08
C VAL A 123 6.24 18.44 8.24
N GLY A 124 5.70 18.86 9.39
CA GLY A 124 5.50 20.29 9.68
C GLY A 124 6.79 21.11 9.65
N THR A 125 7.93 20.53 10.06
CA THR A 125 9.24 21.18 9.95
C THR A 125 9.68 21.37 8.50
N MET A 126 9.38 20.39 7.62
CA MET A 126 9.65 20.51 6.18
C MET A 126 8.81 21.62 5.57
N ASP A 127 7.52 21.64 5.86
CA ASP A 127 6.59 22.67 5.35
C ASP A 127 7.01 24.08 5.80
N ALA A 128 7.46 24.24 7.06
CA ALA A 128 7.93 25.53 7.61
C ALA A 128 9.14 26.12 6.87
N VAL A 129 9.95 25.27 6.21
CA VAL A 129 11.09 25.71 5.37
C VAL A 129 10.77 25.69 3.88
N GLY A 130 9.52 25.46 3.50
CA GLY A 130 9.07 25.42 2.11
C GLY A 130 9.45 24.14 1.35
N GLU A 131 9.82 23.06 2.04
CA GLU A 131 10.13 21.76 1.44
C GLU A 131 8.87 20.91 1.38
N SER A 132 8.37 20.62 0.19
CA SER A 132 7.20 19.77 -0.02
C SER A 132 7.49 18.31 0.34
N PHE A 133 6.66 17.72 1.20
CA PHE A 133 6.76 16.29 1.55
C PHE A 133 6.56 15.38 0.32
N ASP A 134 5.62 15.71 -0.56
CA ASP A 134 5.43 15.02 -1.85
C ASP A 134 6.70 15.07 -2.70
N SER A 135 7.22 16.28 -2.97
CA SER A 135 8.41 16.44 -3.80
C SER A 135 9.62 15.71 -3.22
N TYR A 136 9.78 15.73 -1.89
CA TYR A 136 10.84 14.98 -1.22
C TYR A 136 10.72 13.49 -1.44
N LEU A 137 9.54 12.91 -1.22
CA LEU A 137 9.31 11.46 -1.39
C LEU A 137 9.48 11.02 -2.85
N TRP A 138 8.88 11.75 -3.79
CA TRP A 138 8.94 11.39 -5.21
C TRP A 138 10.33 11.62 -5.84
N SER A 139 11.20 12.39 -5.20
CA SER A 139 12.59 12.57 -5.66
C SER A 139 13.39 11.25 -5.71
N PHE A 140 13.03 10.25 -4.89
CA PHE A 140 13.70 8.94 -4.89
C PHE A 140 13.44 8.10 -6.14
N VAL A 141 12.44 8.46 -6.93
CA VAL A 141 12.08 7.82 -8.20
C VAL A 141 12.08 8.81 -9.38
N ASP A 142 12.76 9.96 -9.24
CA ASP A 142 12.85 11.03 -10.24
C ASP A 142 11.45 11.51 -10.71
N GLY A 143 10.47 11.51 -9.81
CA GLY A 143 9.07 11.87 -10.09
C GLY A 143 8.35 10.93 -11.04
N LYS A 144 8.83 9.69 -11.25
CA LYS A 144 8.30 8.74 -12.23
C LYS A 144 7.88 7.43 -11.60
N VAL A 145 6.76 6.88 -12.09
CA VAL A 145 6.34 5.54 -11.71
C VAL A 145 7.27 4.50 -12.30
N ARG A 146 7.79 3.61 -11.48
CA ARG A 146 8.52 2.43 -11.92
C ARG A 146 7.56 1.25 -12.07
N VAL A 147 7.49 0.68 -13.26
CA VAL A 147 6.64 -0.48 -13.58
C VAL A 147 7.49 -1.73 -13.70
N ASN A 148 7.31 -2.71 -12.81
CA ASN A 148 8.15 -3.92 -12.73
C ASN A 148 7.55 -5.14 -13.45
N ARG A 149 6.22 -5.26 -13.56
CA ARG A 149 5.50 -6.41 -14.18
C ARG A 149 5.99 -7.78 -13.68
N PRO A 150 6.00 -8.04 -12.38
CA PRO A 150 6.45 -9.35 -11.87
C PRO A 150 5.58 -10.47 -12.42
N ALA A 151 6.16 -11.64 -12.66
CA ALA A 151 5.43 -12.80 -13.15
C ALA A 151 4.35 -13.24 -12.15
N ASP A 152 4.71 -13.22 -10.87
CA ASP A 152 3.83 -13.53 -9.74
C ASP A 152 4.31 -12.80 -8.46
N ALA A 153 3.60 -13.01 -7.35
CA ALA A 153 3.93 -12.35 -6.08
C ALA A 153 5.30 -12.75 -5.51
N SER A 154 5.84 -13.94 -5.85
CA SER A 154 7.14 -14.40 -5.36
C SER A 154 8.31 -13.65 -6.02
N ALA A 155 8.07 -13.05 -7.18
CA ALA A 155 9.05 -12.23 -7.89
C ALA A 155 9.15 -10.78 -7.33
N ILE A 156 8.26 -10.39 -6.40
CA ILE A 156 8.29 -9.07 -5.75
C ILE A 156 9.29 -9.12 -4.59
N PRO A 157 10.36 -8.31 -4.61
CA PRO A 157 11.33 -8.31 -3.53
C PRO A 157 10.76 -7.61 -2.27
N PRO A 158 11.21 -7.98 -1.07
CA PRO A 158 10.79 -7.30 0.16
C PRO A 158 11.37 -5.89 0.29
N SER A 159 12.42 -5.56 -0.46
CA SER A 159 13.06 -4.25 -0.53
C SER A 159 13.98 -4.18 -1.75
N ASP A 160 14.36 -2.99 -2.15
CA ASP A 160 15.28 -2.75 -3.26
C ASP A 160 16.29 -1.62 -2.95
N PRO A 161 17.23 -1.29 -3.86
CA PRO A 161 18.17 -0.19 -3.65
C PRO A 161 17.49 1.15 -3.40
N THR A 162 16.38 1.46 -4.08
CA THR A 162 15.65 2.73 -3.92
C THR A 162 14.98 2.82 -2.55
N SER A 163 14.24 1.79 -2.12
CA SER A 163 13.61 1.76 -0.80
C SER A 163 14.67 1.77 0.33
N THR A 164 15.84 1.17 0.09
CA THR A 164 16.96 1.22 1.03
C THR A 164 17.55 2.64 1.15
N ALA A 165 17.71 3.34 0.02
CA ALA A 165 18.17 4.73 0.00
C ALA A 165 17.15 5.67 0.68
N MET A 166 15.86 5.53 0.35
CA MET A 166 14.76 6.26 0.98
C MET A 166 14.73 6.02 2.49
N SER A 167 14.79 4.76 2.94
CA SER A 167 14.87 4.40 4.36
C SER A 167 16.03 5.10 5.07
N LYS A 168 17.22 5.08 4.47
CA LYS A 168 18.40 5.72 5.04
C LYS A 168 18.22 7.24 5.17
N ALA A 169 17.75 7.89 4.11
CA ALA A 169 17.55 9.34 4.09
C ALA A 169 16.48 9.78 5.10
N MET A 170 15.33 9.09 5.14
CA MET A 170 14.26 9.37 6.10
C MET A 170 14.72 9.15 7.55
N LYS A 171 15.48 8.09 7.85
CA LYS A 171 16.07 7.89 9.19
C LYS A 171 17.05 9.00 9.56
N THR A 172 17.85 9.48 8.63
CA THR A 172 18.77 10.61 8.86
C THR A 172 18.01 11.88 9.20
N ARG A 173 16.81 12.09 8.63
CA ARG A 173 15.91 13.19 9.00
C ARG A 173 15.15 12.94 10.32
N GLY A 174 15.27 11.77 10.92
CA GLY A 174 14.65 11.43 12.21
C GLY A 174 13.34 10.64 12.10
N PHE A 175 12.80 10.37 10.90
CA PHE A 175 11.59 9.57 10.74
C PHE A 175 11.70 8.19 11.39
N LYS A 176 10.60 7.74 11.98
CA LYS A 176 10.48 6.45 12.68
C LYS A 176 9.65 5.46 11.85
N PHE A 177 9.88 4.16 12.07
CA PHE A 177 9.21 3.07 11.34
C PHE A 177 9.32 3.19 9.81
N VAL A 178 10.49 3.55 9.33
CA VAL A 178 10.82 3.71 7.91
C VAL A 178 11.93 2.75 7.48
N GLY A 179 11.85 1.48 7.87
CA GLY A 179 12.78 0.42 7.43
C GLY A 179 12.68 0.15 5.92
N PRO A 180 13.69 -0.46 5.27
CA PRO A 180 13.70 -0.67 3.81
C PRO A 180 12.48 -1.43 3.30
N THR A 181 12.04 -2.47 4.02
CA THR A 181 10.84 -3.24 3.68
C THR A 181 9.56 -2.40 3.80
N ILE A 182 9.45 -1.58 4.86
CA ILE A 182 8.32 -0.66 5.02
C ILE A 182 8.31 0.37 3.90
N MET A 183 9.48 0.90 3.54
CA MET A 183 9.58 1.88 2.45
C MET A 183 9.26 1.27 1.09
N TYR A 184 9.59 -0.01 0.85
CA TYR A 184 9.19 -0.66 -0.39
C TYR A 184 7.66 -0.82 -0.48
N ALA A 185 7.03 -1.30 0.59
CA ALA A 185 5.57 -1.40 0.68
C ALA A 185 4.90 -0.02 0.54
N PHE A 186 5.46 1.02 1.17
CA PHE A 186 5.02 2.40 0.99
C PHE A 186 5.12 2.85 -0.47
N MET A 187 6.24 2.60 -1.15
CA MET A 187 6.41 2.95 -2.56
C MET A 187 5.36 2.27 -3.45
N GLN A 188 5.00 1.02 -3.14
CA GLN A 188 3.91 0.31 -3.82
C GLN A 188 2.55 0.95 -3.50
N SER A 189 2.27 1.24 -2.23
CA SER A 189 0.98 1.78 -1.80
C SER A 189 0.69 3.16 -2.41
N VAL A 190 1.72 4.00 -2.60
CA VAL A 190 1.60 5.34 -3.18
C VAL A 190 1.86 5.40 -4.70
N GLY A 191 2.07 4.24 -5.34
CA GLY A 191 2.24 4.14 -6.79
C GLY A 191 3.58 4.63 -7.34
N MET A 192 4.59 4.85 -6.49
CA MET A 192 5.98 5.04 -6.97
C MET A 192 6.51 3.79 -7.67
N VAL A 193 6.00 2.64 -7.26
CA VAL A 193 6.26 1.33 -7.86
C VAL A 193 4.93 0.67 -8.19
N ASN A 194 4.76 0.23 -9.43
CA ASN A 194 3.65 -0.59 -9.86
C ASN A 194 4.15 -2.05 -10.00
N ASP A 195 3.74 -2.87 -9.04
CA ASP A 195 4.06 -4.30 -8.96
C ASP A 195 2.83 -5.20 -9.20
N HIS A 196 1.82 -4.70 -9.91
CA HIS A 196 0.75 -5.58 -10.36
C HIS A 196 1.32 -6.71 -11.19
N VAL A 197 1.01 -7.95 -10.81
CA VAL A 197 1.55 -9.15 -11.47
C VAL A 197 0.98 -9.30 -12.88
N GLN A 198 1.71 -10.00 -13.74
CA GLN A 198 1.24 -10.34 -15.08
C GLN A 198 -0.12 -11.05 -14.98
N GLY A 199 -1.07 -10.67 -15.84
CA GLY A 199 -2.45 -11.16 -15.80
C GLY A 199 -3.39 -10.35 -14.89
N CYS A 200 -2.91 -9.52 -13.98
CA CYS A 200 -3.74 -8.56 -13.27
C CYS A 200 -4.24 -7.47 -14.23
N PHE A 201 -5.52 -7.07 -14.13
CA PHE A 201 -6.10 -6.07 -15.02
C PHE A 201 -5.47 -4.66 -14.85
N LEU A 202 -4.81 -4.41 -13.70
CA LEU A 202 -4.07 -3.17 -13.43
C LEU A 202 -2.59 -3.26 -13.80
N CYS A 203 -2.11 -4.42 -14.28
CA CYS A 203 -0.75 -4.53 -14.78
C CYS A 203 -0.64 -3.79 -16.12
N PRO A 204 0.19 -2.73 -16.24
CA PRO A 204 0.33 -2.01 -17.48
C PRO A 204 0.79 -2.92 -18.62
N GLN A 205 0.07 -2.92 -19.74
CA GLN A 205 0.47 -3.64 -20.94
C GLN A 205 1.75 -3.00 -21.52
N ASN A 206 2.53 -3.79 -22.25
CA ASN A 206 3.65 -3.23 -23.00
C ASN A 206 3.08 -2.25 -24.05
N GLY A 207 3.43 -0.97 -23.96
CA GLY A 207 3.17 0.01 -25.00
C GLY A 207 4.11 -0.21 -26.18
#